data_6e07612b12dfd0d73d0b03df4228d326
#
_entry.id   6e07612b12dfd0d73d0b03df4228d326
#
_cell.length_a   1.000
_cell.length_b   1.000
_cell.length_c   1.000
_cell.angle_alpha   90.00
_cell.angle_beta   90.00
_cell.angle_gamma   90.00
#
_symmetry.space_group_name_H-M   'P 1'
#
loop_
_entity.id
_entity.type
_entity.pdbx_description
1 polymer ?
#
loop_
_entity_poly.entity_id
_entity_poly.type
_entity_poly.pdbx_seq_one_letter_code
_entity_poly.pdbx_strand_id
1 'polypeptide(L)'
;MSEGEICARHYATAKPVRLRWKAGKIIQLEPGPERLEIDQWIAPPLMDLQINGYGGVDFQRDGLTLEDLLSATRQLRRDGCGQYLLTLITDEWSALMKRLGQLKRLRDESPELRHAILGWHVEGPFLSAQPGFCGAHNPAVMEDPHPRHIRELRAVIGNDPVLLTLAPERAGALEAIERAVSVGIIVRLVSTPRAASSVMTISRIKNPLVMRRWNQYLRRE
;
A
#
# COMPACT_ATOMS: atom_id res chain seq x y z
N MET A 1 -23.72 18.53 5.71
CA MET A 1 -22.68 17.75 6.43
C MET A 1 -23.39 16.70 7.26
N SER A 2 -23.03 15.43 7.13
CA SER A 2 -23.71 14.33 7.80
C SER A 2 -23.40 14.33 9.31
N GLU A 3 -24.43 14.17 10.11
CA GLU A 3 -24.38 13.88 11.53
C GLU A 3 -25.15 12.58 11.75
N GLY A 4 -24.69 11.72 12.68
CA GLY A 4 -25.38 10.48 12.96
C GLY A 4 -24.85 9.78 14.20
N GLU A 5 -25.52 8.69 14.54
CA GLU A 5 -25.22 7.84 15.68
C GLU A 5 -25.42 6.38 15.29
N ILE A 6 -24.62 5.49 15.85
CA ILE A 6 -24.78 4.04 15.73
C ILE A 6 -24.46 3.37 17.07
N CYS A 7 -25.23 2.33 17.41
CA CYS A 7 -24.90 1.41 18.49
C CYS A 7 -24.45 0.09 17.88
N ALA A 8 -23.27 -0.37 18.25
CA ALA A 8 -22.67 -1.58 17.68
C ALA A 8 -21.74 -2.25 18.68
N ARG A 9 -21.32 -3.49 18.41
CA ARG A 9 -20.26 -4.16 19.19
C ARG A 9 -18.90 -3.66 18.76
N HIS A 10 -18.07 -3.25 19.70
CA HIS A 10 -16.69 -2.88 19.43
C HIS A 10 -15.86 -4.13 19.09
N TYR A 11 -15.15 -4.12 17.97
CA TYR A 11 -14.45 -5.30 17.40
C TYR A 11 -13.45 -5.96 18.37
N ALA A 12 -12.76 -5.17 19.23
CA ALA A 12 -11.71 -5.71 20.10
C ALA A 12 -12.24 -6.17 21.45
N THR A 13 -13.41 -5.66 21.92
CA THR A 13 -13.92 -5.94 23.27
C THR A 13 -15.23 -6.71 23.25
N ALA A 14 -15.88 -6.82 22.10
CA ALA A 14 -17.24 -7.33 21.91
C ALA A 14 -18.31 -6.59 22.74
N LYS A 15 -17.94 -5.52 23.47
CA LYS A 15 -18.89 -4.73 24.26
C LYS A 15 -19.70 -3.80 23.39
N PRO A 16 -20.97 -3.56 23.70
CA PRO A 16 -21.76 -2.53 23.05
C PRO A 16 -21.15 -1.15 23.26
N VAL A 17 -21.08 -0.39 22.18
CA VAL A 17 -20.66 1.02 22.19
C VAL A 17 -21.64 1.86 21.39
N ARG A 18 -21.75 3.12 21.77
CA ARG A 18 -22.46 4.16 21.02
C ARG A 18 -21.42 5.09 20.42
N LEU A 19 -21.44 5.24 19.10
CA LEU A 19 -20.56 6.12 18.36
C LEU A 19 -21.38 7.21 17.68
N ARG A 20 -20.95 8.46 17.87
CA ARG A 20 -21.54 9.64 17.21
C ARG A 20 -20.51 10.31 16.31
N TRP A 21 -20.99 10.78 15.17
CA TRP A 21 -20.14 11.54 14.25
C TRP A 21 -20.84 12.79 13.78
N LYS A 22 -20.02 13.79 13.42
CA LYS A 22 -20.44 15.03 12.80
C LYS A 22 -19.41 15.48 11.77
N ALA A 23 -19.87 15.88 10.60
CA ALA A 23 -18.99 16.35 9.51
C ALA A 23 -17.85 15.41 9.17
N GLY A 24 -18.13 14.08 9.18
CA GLY A 24 -17.13 13.04 8.87
C GLY A 24 -16.11 12.74 9.97
N LYS A 25 -16.30 13.29 11.18
CA LYS A 25 -15.42 13.05 12.34
C LYS A 25 -16.20 12.39 13.47
N ILE A 26 -15.57 11.40 14.12
CA ILE A 26 -16.09 10.84 15.35
C ILE A 26 -15.95 11.91 16.44
N ILE A 27 -17.07 12.24 17.09
CA ILE A 27 -17.12 13.23 18.15
C ILE A 27 -17.35 12.62 19.53
N GLN A 28 -17.84 11.38 19.56
CA GLN A 28 -18.12 10.68 20.83
C GLN A 28 -18.06 9.17 20.61
N LEU A 29 -17.46 8.47 21.57
CA LEU A 29 -17.50 7.02 21.73
C LEU A 29 -17.70 6.72 23.20
N GLU A 30 -18.81 6.07 23.54
CA GLU A 30 -19.21 5.79 24.93
C GLU A 30 -19.79 4.37 25.03
N PRO A 31 -19.95 3.81 26.25
CA PRO A 31 -20.66 2.56 26.45
C PRO A 31 -22.07 2.62 25.83
N GLY A 32 -22.40 1.60 25.06
CA GLY A 32 -23.72 1.43 24.47
C GLY A 32 -24.70 0.72 25.41
N PRO A 33 -25.94 0.47 24.94
CA PRO A 33 -26.94 -0.25 25.71
C PRO A 33 -26.52 -1.71 25.97
N GLU A 34 -26.90 -2.27 27.12
CA GLU A 34 -26.55 -3.66 27.48
C GLU A 34 -27.05 -4.69 26.45
N ARG A 35 -28.16 -4.41 25.77
CA ARG A 35 -28.72 -5.23 24.71
C ARG A 35 -28.76 -4.43 23.41
N LEU A 36 -28.20 -5.01 22.35
CA LEU A 36 -28.32 -4.49 20.99
C LEU A 36 -29.44 -5.23 20.28
N GLU A 37 -30.32 -4.48 19.62
CA GLU A 37 -31.38 -5.06 18.77
C GLU A 37 -30.82 -5.70 17.49
N ILE A 38 -29.68 -5.18 17.01
CA ILE A 38 -29.01 -5.62 15.80
C ILE A 38 -27.57 -6.01 16.15
N ASP A 39 -27.14 -7.18 15.70
CA ASP A 39 -25.76 -7.65 15.90
C ASP A 39 -24.82 -7.05 14.83
N GLN A 40 -24.56 -5.75 15.00
CA GLN A 40 -23.61 -5.01 14.17
C GLN A 40 -22.29 -4.83 14.91
N TRP A 41 -21.20 -4.84 14.13
CA TRP A 41 -19.86 -4.64 14.65
C TRP A 41 -19.27 -3.34 14.10
N ILE A 42 -18.50 -2.65 14.93
CA ILE A 42 -17.74 -1.48 14.52
C ILE A 42 -16.25 -1.76 14.70
N ALA A 43 -15.49 -1.45 13.67
CA ALA A 43 -14.04 -1.59 13.62
C ALA A 43 -13.43 -0.41 12.85
N PRO A 44 -12.14 -0.10 13.04
CA PRO A 44 -11.41 0.74 12.09
C PRO A 44 -11.49 0.14 10.68
N PRO A 45 -11.47 0.96 9.62
CA PRO A 45 -11.43 0.44 8.26
C PRO A 45 -10.15 -0.38 8.04
N LEU A 46 -10.26 -1.38 7.16
CA LEU A 46 -9.10 -2.16 6.74
C LEU A 46 -8.14 -1.29 5.93
N MET A 47 -6.85 -1.62 6.02
CA MET A 47 -5.81 -1.10 5.16
C MET A 47 -5.23 -2.24 4.33
N ASP A 48 -5.25 -2.10 3.01
CA ASP A 48 -4.67 -3.08 2.11
C ASP A 48 -3.32 -2.60 1.56
N LEU A 49 -2.30 -3.44 1.67
CA LEU A 49 -0.93 -3.12 1.22
C LEU A 49 -0.66 -3.53 -0.23
N GLN A 50 -1.63 -4.20 -0.90
CA GLN A 50 -1.45 -4.71 -2.26
C GLN A 50 -2.78 -4.79 -3.00
N ILE A 51 -3.17 -3.70 -3.66
CA ILE A 51 -4.34 -3.63 -4.54
C ILE A 51 -3.88 -3.34 -5.97
N ASN A 52 -4.07 -4.29 -6.88
CA ASN A 52 -3.70 -4.18 -8.29
C ASN A 52 -4.83 -3.64 -9.17
N GLY A 53 -6.03 -3.59 -8.64
CA GLY A 53 -7.27 -3.11 -9.25
C GLY A 53 -8.47 -3.48 -8.42
N TYR A 54 -9.62 -2.85 -8.64
CA TYR A 54 -10.86 -3.16 -7.93
C TYR A 54 -12.09 -2.74 -8.71
N GLY A 55 -13.18 -3.51 -8.57
CA GLY A 55 -14.47 -3.18 -9.18
C GLY A 55 -14.44 -3.02 -10.69
N GLY A 56 -13.63 -3.85 -11.38
CA GLY A 56 -13.45 -3.80 -12.84
C GLY A 56 -12.42 -2.76 -13.32
N VAL A 57 -11.78 -2.04 -12.41
CA VAL A 57 -10.68 -1.09 -12.73
C VAL A 57 -9.35 -1.77 -12.50
N ASP A 58 -8.59 -2.00 -13.56
CA ASP A 58 -7.21 -2.51 -13.51
C ASP A 58 -6.21 -1.34 -13.47
N PHE A 59 -5.41 -1.25 -12.42
CA PHE A 59 -4.44 -0.15 -12.25
C PHE A 59 -3.24 -0.24 -13.20
N GLN A 60 -3.02 -1.39 -13.85
CA GLN A 60 -2.00 -1.55 -14.90
C GLN A 60 -2.47 -0.99 -16.25
N ARG A 61 -3.76 -0.73 -16.43
CA ARG A 61 -4.31 -0.21 -17.67
C ARG A 61 -3.82 1.21 -17.92
N ASP A 62 -3.39 1.49 -19.15
CA ASP A 62 -3.10 2.85 -19.59
C ASP A 62 -4.39 3.67 -19.76
N GLY A 63 -4.28 4.99 -19.61
CA GLY A 63 -5.41 5.90 -19.84
C GLY A 63 -6.47 5.89 -18.74
N LEU A 64 -6.15 5.44 -17.53
CA LEU A 64 -7.03 5.57 -16.38
C LEU A 64 -7.39 7.03 -16.13
N THR A 65 -8.66 7.24 -15.81
CA THR A 65 -9.21 8.56 -15.50
C THR A 65 -9.35 8.77 -13.98
N LEU A 66 -9.60 10.01 -13.58
CA LEU A 66 -9.93 10.34 -12.18
C LEU A 66 -11.15 9.55 -11.70
N GLU A 67 -12.17 9.42 -12.55
CA GLU A 67 -13.42 8.71 -12.19
C GLU A 67 -13.21 7.20 -12.06
N ASP A 68 -12.33 6.59 -12.86
CA ASP A 68 -11.95 5.18 -12.69
C ASP A 68 -11.40 4.94 -11.29
N LEU A 69 -10.44 5.79 -10.84
CA LEU A 69 -9.83 5.66 -9.50
C LEU A 69 -10.84 5.94 -8.39
N LEU A 70 -11.70 6.94 -8.54
CA LEU A 70 -12.76 7.23 -7.58
C LEU A 70 -13.75 6.07 -7.47
N SER A 71 -14.13 5.47 -8.60
CA SER A 71 -15.03 4.32 -8.64
C SER A 71 -14.45 3.13 -7.88
N ALA A 72 -13.20 2.75 -8.17
CA ALA A 72 -12.50 1.68 -7.47
C ALA A 72 -12.39 1.95 -5.96
N THR A 73 -11.99 3.18 -5.59
CA THR A 73 -11.84 3.61 -4.20
C THR A 73 -13.16 3.54 -3.42
N ARG A 74 -14.25 3.98 -4.02
CA ARG A 74 -15.58 3.98 -3.39
C ARG A 74 -16.10 2.57 -3.20
N GLN A 75 -15.81 1.66 -4.12
CA GLN A 75 -16.16 0.25 -3.96
C GLN A 75 -15.33 -0.41 -2.86
N LEU A 76 -14.01 -0.19 -2.83
CA LEU A 76 -13.14 -0.64 -1.73
C LEU A 76 -13.67 -0.21 -0.36
N ARG A 77 -14.10 1.05 -0.24
CA ARG A 77 -14.68 1.56 1.02
C ARG A 77 -15.99 0.86 1.40
N ARG A 78 -16.85 0.57 0.44
CA ARG A 78 -18.09 -0.20 0.70
C ARG A 78 -17.80 -1.58 1.25
N ASP A 79 -16.67 -2.17 0.82
CA ASP A 79 -16.24 -3.50 1.25
C ASP A 79 -15.32 -3.45 2.49
N GLY A 80 -15.22 -2.27 3.14
CA GLY A 80 -14.52 -2.10 4.42
C GLY A 80 -13.05 -1.70 4.31
N CYS A 81 -12.47 -1.57 3.09
CA CYS A 81 -11.11 -1.09 2.89
C CYS A 81 -11.10 0.43 2.77
N GLY A 82 -10.68 1.12 3.83
CA GLY A 82 -10.65 2.59 3.87
C GLY A 82 -9.41 3.22 3.27
N GLN A 83 -8.29 2.50 3.30
CA GLN A 83 -6.98 2.97 2.84
C GLN A 83 -6.20 1.85 2.16
N TYR A 84 -5.33 2.18 1.20
CA TYR A 84 -4.55 1.17 0.48
C TYR A 84 -3.27 1.73 -0.14
N LEU A 85 -2.36 0.80 -0.47
CA LEU A 85 -1.26 1.07 -1.39
C LEU A 85 -1.68 0.65 -2.80
N LEU A 86 -1.74 1.62 -3.73
CA LEU A 86 -1.98 1.33 -5.12
C LEU A 86 -0.78 0.57 -5.67
N THR A 87 -1.03 -0.64 -6.17
CA THR A 87 0.00 -1.57 -6.59
C THR A 87 0.14 -1.61 -8.10
N LEU A 88 1.37 -1.41 -8.58
CA LEU A 88 1.76 -1.68 -9.95
C LEU A 88 2.68 -2.90 -9.98
N ILE A 89 2.36 -3.85 -10.87
CA ILE A 89 3.15 -5.08 -11.05
C ILE A 89 4.25 -4.88 -12.12
N THR A 90 5.08 -5.90 -12.27
CA THR A 90 6.18 -5.97 -13.26
C THR A 90 5.76 -5.53 -14.65
N ASP A 91 6.47 -4.56 -15.18
CA ASP A 91 6.37 -4.02 -16.54
C ASP A 91 7.75 -3.46 -16.94
N GLU A 92 7.93 -3.03 -18.19
CA GLU A 92 9.07 -2.22 -18.61
C GLU A 92 9.22 -1.03 -17.66
N TRP A 93 10.43 -0.81 -17.11
CA TRP A 93 10.64 0.20 -16.07
C TRP A 93 10.18 1.60 -16.48
N SER A 94 10.45 1.97 -17.73
CA SER A 94 10.02 3.28 -18.25
C SER A 94 8.50 3.42 -18.35
N ALA A 95 7.79 2.37 -18.75
CA ALA A 95 6.33 2.33 -18.80
C ALA A 95 5.72 2.39 -17.39
N LEU A 96 6.30 1.64 -16.45
CA LEU A 96 5.90 1.62 -15.04
C LEU A 96 6.05 3.02 -14.41
N MET A 97 7.19 3.70 -14.62
CA MET A 97 7.41 5.06 -14.11
C MET A 97 6.46 6.09 -14.72
N LYS A 98 6.16 5.98 -16.01
CA LYS A 98 5.18 6.83 -16.70
C LYS A 98 3.77 6.65 -16.11
N ARG A 99 3.32 5.39 -15.94
CA ARG A 99 2.02 5.06 -15.37
C ARG A 99 1.92 5.53 -13.92
N LEU A 100 2.94 5.28 -13.12
CA LEU A 100 3.01 5.73 -11.74
C LEU A 100 2.89 7.25 -11.62
N GLY A 101 3.60 7.99 -12.47
CA GLY A 101 3.50 9.45 -12.53
C GLY A 101 2.11 9.95 -12.91
N GLN A 102 1.41 9.27 -13.82
CA GLN A 102 0.04 9.58 -14.17
C GLN A 102 -0.92 9.34 -13.00
N LEU A 103 -0.84 8.16 -12.38
CA LEU A 103 -1.69 7.80 -11.23
C LEU A 103 -1.47 8.75 -10.04
N LYS A 104 -0.21 9.15 -9.82
CA LYS A 104 0.10 10.14 -8.79
C LYS A 104 -0.58 11.49 -9.06
N ARG A 105 -0.55 11.98 -10.29
CA ARG A 105 -1.26 13.23 -10.64
C ARG A 105 -2.75 13.11 -10.38
N LEU A 106 -3.39 12.04 -10.86
CA LEU A 106 -4.83 11.80 -10.62
C LEU A 106 -5.16 11.73 -9.12
N ARG A 107 -4.34 11.04 -8.33
CA ARG A 107 -4.52 11.02 -6.87
C ARG A 107 -4.44 12.42 -6.28
N ASP A 108 -3.46 13.21 -6.69
CA ASP A 108 -3.20 14.53 -6.13
C ASP A 108 -4.27 15.57 -6.51
N GLU A 109 -5.05 15.32 -7.57
CA GLU A 109 -6.20 16.15 -7.96
C GLU A 109 -7.42 15.98 -7.03
N SER A 110 -7.52 14.84 -6.29
CA SER A 110 -8.67 14.51 -5.46
C SER A 110 -8.32 14.38 -3.98
N PRO A 111 -8.96 15.16 -3.09
CA PRO A 111 -8.81 14.94 -1.64
C PRO A 111 -9.27 13.55 -1.20
N GLU A 112 -10.30 12.98 -1.85
CA GLU A 112 -10.80 11.65 -1.58
C GLU A 112 -9.75 10.57 -1.89
N LEU A 113 -9.09 10.67 -3.05
CA LEU A 113 -8.02 9.75 -3.43
C LEU A 113 -6.77 9.91 -2.56
N ARG A 114 -6.39 11.16 -2.22
CA ARG A 114 -5.26 11.40 -1.29
C ARG A 114 -5.46 10.78 0.08
N HIS A 115 -6.71 10.73 0.54
CA HIS A 115 -7.03 10.09 1.82
C HIS A 115 -6.99 8.57 1.72
N ALA A 116 -7.42 7.99 0.61
CA ALA A 116 -7.52 6.55 0.42
C ALA A 116 -6.21 5.91 -0.03
N ILE A 117 -5.53 6.51 -1.03
CA ILE A 117 -4.26 6.01 -1.57
C ILE A 117 -3.13 6.58 -0.72
N LEU A 118 -2.72 5.83 0.31
CA LEU A 118 -1.67 6.27 1.23
C LEU A 118 -0.29 6.31 0.59
N GLY A 119 -0.06 5.51 -0.43
CA GLY A 119 1.22 5.37 -1.09
C GLY A 119 1.16 4.35 -2.21
N TRP A 120 2.32 3.86 -2.58
CA TRP A 120 2.55 3.05 -3.76
C TRP A 120 3.18 1.72 -3.39
N HIS A 121 2.73 0.64 -4.00
CA HIS A 121 3.43 -0.62 -3.99
C HIS A 121 3.95 -0.91 -5.40
N VAL A 122 5.26 -1.00 -5.54
CA VAL A 122 5.94 -1.37 -6.79
C VAL A 122 6.39 -2.82 -6.65
N GLU A 123 5.68 -3.73 -7.32
CA GLU A 123 5.91 -5.17 -7.26
C GLU A 123 6.65 -5.63 -8.52
N GLY A 124 7.96 -5.60 -8.44
CA GLY A 124 8.85 -5.81 -9.59
C GLY A 124 9.23 -4.51 -10.31
N PRO A 125 9.95 -4.58 -11.44
CA PRO A 125 10.36 -5.74 -12.23
C PRO A 125 11.54 -6.56 -11.64
N PHE A 126 12.00 -6.25 -10.47
CA PHE A 126 13.20 -6.82 -9.84
C PHE A 126 12.95 -8.18 -9.17
N LEU A 127 12.06 -8.98 -9.77
CA LEU A 127 11.71 -10.32 -9.30
C LEU A 127 12.53 -11.40 -9.98
N SER A 128 12.45 -12.64 -9.49
CA SER A 128 13.12 -13.78 -10.11
C SER A 128 12.38 -14.22 -11.37
N ALA A 129 13.10 -14.26 -12.52
CA ALA A 129 12.57 -14.78 -13.77
C ALA A 129 12.59 -16.34 -13.85
N GLN A 130 13.05 -17.02 -12.79
CA GLN A 130 13.13 -18.48 -12.79
C GLN A 130 11.73 -19.11 -12.79
N PRO A 131 11.51 -20.20 -13.55
CA PRO A 131 10.25 -20.94 -13.53
C PRO A 131 9.86 -21.37 -12.11
N GLY A 132 8.59 -21.18 -11.75
CA GLY A 132 8.05 -21.44 -10.40
C GLY A 132 8.23 -20.29 -9.40
N PHE A 133 9.03 -19.26 -9.72
CA PHE A 133 9.25 -18.09 -8.85
C PHE A 133 8.77 -16.78 -9.45
N CYS A 134 8.60 -16.69 -10.75
CA CYS A 134 8.08 -15.49 -11.40
C CYS A 134 6.57 -15.26 -11.16
N GLY A 135 5.83 -16.27 -10.70
CA GLY A 135 4.39 -16.16 -10.50
C GLY A 135 3.64 -15.76 -11.77
N ALA A 136 2.73 -14.81 -11.65
CA ALA A 136 1.97 -14.24 -12.77
C ALA A 136 2.70 -13.10 -13.51
N HIS A 137 3.92 -12.73 -13.07
CA HIS A 137 4.68 -11.65 -13.68
C HIS A 137 5.34 -12.09 -14.96
N ASN A 138 5.45 -11.18 -15.94
CA ASN A 138 6.11 -11.45 -17.21
C ASN A 138 7.65 -11.49 -17.03
N PRO A 139 8.30 -12.65 -17.20
CA PRO A 139 9.75 -12.76 -17.01
C PRO A 139 10.57 -12.01 -18.08
N ALA A 140 9.99 -11.70 -19.24
CA ALA A 140 10.69 -11.04 -20.33
C ALA A 140 11.05 -9.57 -20.02
N VAL A 141 10.32 -8.92 -19.12
CA VAL A 141 10.56 -7.52 -18.70
C VAL A 141 11.14 -7.41 -17.29
N MET A 142 11.56 -8.55 -16.71
CA MET A 142 12.27 -8.54 -15.43
C MET A 142 13.72 -8.12 -15.61
N GLU A 143 14.17 -7.18 -14.78
CA GLU A 143 15.53 -6.66 -14.82
C GLU A 143 16.19 -6.62 -13.46
N ASP A 144 17.50 -6.45 -13.43
CA ASP A 144 18.26 -6.34 -12.19
C ASP A 144 18.09 -4.97 -11.55
N PRO A 145 17.86 -4.90 -10.23
CA PRO A 145 17.73 -3.63 -9.53
C PRO A 145 19.08 -2.87 -9.52
N HIS A 146 18.98 -1.55 -9.63
CA HIS A 146 20.13 -0.67 -9.58
C HIS A 146 19.80 0.60 -8.79
N PRO A 147 20.73 1.24 -8.07
CA PRO A 147 20.49 2.49 -7.36
C PRO A 147 19.87 3.62 -8.20
N ARG A 148 20.06 3.61 -9.53
CA ARG A 148 19.40 4.56 -10.45
C ARG A 148 17.89 4.43 -10.42
N HIS A 149 17.34 3.20 -10.39
CA HIS A 149 15.90 2.96 -10.35
C HIS A 149 15.26 3.56 -9.10
N ILE A 150 15.96 3.50 -7.97
CA ILE A 150 15.51 4.12 -6.72
C ILE A 150 15.46 5.65 -6.82
N ARG A 151 16.44 6.26 -7.51
CA ARG A 151 16.43 7.71 -7.76
C ARG A 151 15.28 8.13 -8.68
N GLU A 152 15.08 7.38 -9.77
CA GLU A 152 14.00 7.61 -10.73
C GLU A 152 12.63 7.45 -10.07
N LEU A 153 12.44 6.39 -9.28
CA LEU A 153 11.21 6.18 -8.50
C LEU A 153 10.93 7.37 -7.59
N ARG A 154 11.92 7.82 -6.81
CA ARG A 154 11.78 9.00 -5.95
C ARG A 154 11.54 10.31 -6.72
N ALA A 155 12.12 10.46 -7.91
CA ALA A 155 11.85 11.61 -8.76
C ALA A 155 10.37 11.68 -9.18
N VAL A 156 9.74 10.53 -9.43
CA VAL A 156 8.32 10.45 -9.81
C VAL A 156 7.39 10.70 -8.63
N ILE A 157 7.63 10.04 -7.49
CA ILE A 157 6.68 10.01 -6.37
C ILE A 157 7.00 10.96 -5.23
N GLY A 158 8.19 11.61 -5.25
CA GLY A 158 8.62 12.50 -4.17
C GLY A 158 8.79 11.75 -2.85
N ASN A 159 8.17 12.26 -1.79
CA ASN A 159 8.26 11.71 -0.43
C ASN A 159 7.09 10.76 -0.06
N ASP A 160 6.26 10.38 -1.00
CA ASP A 160 5.15 9.46 -0.74
C ASP A 160 5.66 8.12 -0.17
N PRO A 161 4.88 7.46 0.70
CA PRO A 161 5.17 6.10 1.15
C PRO A 161 5.28 5.13 -0.01
N VAL A 162 6.30 4.26 0.03
CA VAL A 162 6.52 3.21 -0.98
C VAL A 162 6.86 1.91 -0.31
N LEU A 163 6.22 0.85 -0.78
CA LEU A 163 6.62 -0.53 -0.62
C LEU A 163 7.22 -0.99 -1.96
N LEU A 164 8.49 -1.38 -1.96
CA LEU A 164 9.17 -1.94 -3.13
C LEU A 164 9.40 -3.43 -2.90
N THR A 165 8.84 -4.27 -3.76
CA THR A 165 9.07 -5.72 -3.71
C THR A 165 10.14 -6.12 -4.70
N LEU A 166 11.16 -6.83 -4.25
CA LEU A 166 12.25 -7.33 -5.07
C LEU A 166 12.80 -8.68 -4.58
N ALA A 167 13.53 -9.36 -5.45
CA ALA A 167 14.23 -10.61 -5.18
C ALA A 167 15.68 -10.30 -4.77
N PRO A 168 16.10 -10.65 -3.55
CA PRO A 168 17.43 -10.27 -3.02
C PRO A 168 18.59 -10.98 -3.71
N GLU A 169 18.33 -12.05 -4.44
CA GLU A 169 19.33 -12.80 -5.22
C GLU A 169 19.66 -12.18 -6.59
N ARG A 170 18.94 -11.14 -7.00
CA ARG A 170 19.22 -10.42 -8.25
C ARG A 170 20.53 -9.63 -8.16
N ALA A 171 21.24 -9.53 -9.27
CA ALA A 171 22.46 -8.73 -9.32
C ALA A 171 22.17 -7.26 -8.97
N GLY A 172 23.00 -6.64 -8.13
CA GLY A 172 22.82 -5.26 -7.67
C GLY A 172 21.71 -5.06 -6.64
N ALA A 173 21.06 -6.14 -6.16
CA ALA A 173 19.96 -6.03 -5.20
C ALA A 173 20.40 -5.37 -3.89
N LEU A 174 21.58 -5.71 -3.37
CA LEU A 174 22.06 -5.17 -2.08
C LEU A 174 22.22 -3.65 -2.15
N GLU A 175 22.88 -3.13 -3.15
CA GLU A 175 23.12 -1.69 -3.34
C GLU A 175 21.79 -0.93 -3.58
N ALA A 176 20.87 -1.55 -4.32
CA ALA A 176 19.54 -0.97 -4.53
C ALA A 176 18.72 -0.93 -3.23
N ILE A 177 18.78 -1.99 -2.41
CA ILE A 177 18.12 -2.05 -1.09
C ILE A 177 18.70 -1.00 -0.15
N GLU A 178 20.02 -0.91 -0.03
CA GLU A 178 20.68 0.10 0.79
C GLU A 178 20.24 1.52 0.38
N ARG A 179 20.22 1.78 -0.93
CA ARG A 179 19.73 3.05 -1.46
C ARG A 179 18.26 3.28 -1.16
N ALA A 180 17.39 2.29 -1.35
CA ALA A 180 15.97 2.39 -1.06
C ALA A 180 15.71 2.73 0.41
N VAL A 181 16.34 2.00 1.32
CA VAL A 181 16.25 2.23 2.76
C VAL A 181 16.76 3.63 3.14
N SER A 182 17.89 4.07 2.57
CA SER A 182 18.47 5.40 2.86
C SER A 182 17.53 6.56 2.50
N VAL A 183 16.62 6.36 1.54
CA VAL A 183 15.62 7.36 1.12
C VAL A 183 14.21 7.06 1.64
N GLY A 184 14.07 6.16 2.62
CA GLY A 184 12.81 5.88 3.30
C GLY A 184 11.81 5.05 2.48
N ILE A 185 12.27 4.24 1.53
CA ILE A 185 11.46 3.21 0.87
C ILE A 185 11.48 1.95 1.73
N ILE A 186 10.31 1.36 1.94
CA ILE A 186 10.18 0.07 2.60
C ILE A 186 10.42 -1.02 1.56
N VAL A 187 11.29 -1.95 1.87
CA VAL A 187 11.62 -3.05 0.96
C VAL A 187 11.00 -4.35 1.47
N ARG A 188 10.21 -5.00 0.61
CA ARG A 188 9.69 -6.35 0.78
C ARG A 188 10.54 -7.31 -0.05
N LEU A 189 11.01 -8.36 0.58
CA LEU A 189 11.80 -9.39 -0.09
C LEU A 189 10.91 -10.57 -0.45
N VAL A 190 11.00 -10.99 -1.71
CA VAL A 190 10.46 -12.26 -2.18
C VAL A 190 11.63 -13.09 -2.71
N SER A 191 11.79 -14.29 -2.18
CA SER A 191 13.02 -15.06 -2.40
C SER A 191 12.78 -16.39 -3.07
N THR A 192 13.81 -16.85 -3.82
CA THR A 192 13.96 -18.23 -4.25
C THR A 192 14.69 -19.04 -3.14
N PRO A 193 14.74 -20.37 -3.22
CA PRO A 193 15.51 -21.20 -2.24
C PRO A 193 16.98 -20.82 -2.15
N ARG A 194 17.55 -20.17 -3.15
CA ARG A 194 18.95 -19.68 -3.13
C ARG A 194 19.14 -18.43 -2.27
N ALA A 195 18.07 -17.76 -1.88
CA ALA A 195 18.16 -16.48 -1.16
C ALA A 195 18.46 -16.61 0.33
N ALA A 196 18.48 -17.81 0.89
CA ALA A 196 18.76 -18.00 2.33
C ALA A 196 20.07 -17.34 2.77
N SER A 197 21.11 -17.38 1.94
CA SER A 197 22.40 -16.71 2.19
C SER A 197 22.32 -15.19 2.03
N SER A 198 21.49 -14.69 1.10
CA SER A 198 21.33 -13.26 0.83
C SER A 198 20.46 -12.59 1.91
N VAL A 199 19.42 -13.27 2.41
CA VAL A 199 18.56 -12.77 3.50
C VAL A 199 19.34 -12.60 4.80
N MET A 200 20.31 -13.48 5.10
CA MET A 200 21.19 -13.31 6.26
C MET A 200 22.05 -12.04 6.19
N THR A 201 22.42 -11.60 5.00
CA THR A 201 23.20 -10.37 4.83
C THR A 201 22.33 -9.12 5.06
N ILE A 202 21.07 -9.16 4.64
CA ILE A 202 20.12 -8.05 4.78
C ILE A 202 19.68 -7.84 6.24
N SER A 203 19.61 -8.90 7.04
CA SER A 203 19.31 -8.79 8.48
C SER A 203 20.35 -7.96 9.26
N ARG A 204 21.51 -7.67 8.65
CA ARG A 204 22.55 -6.78 9.20
C ARG A 204 22.30 -5.30 8.92
N ILE A 205 21.35 -4.93 8.07
CA ILE A 205 20.95 -3.54 7.86
C ILE A 205 20.12 -3.10 9.08
N LYS A 206 20.81 -2.86 10.19
CA LYS A 206 20.24 -2.30 11.42
C LYS A 206 20.01 -0.79 11.22
N ASN A 207 18.93 -0.41 10.53
CA ASN A 207 18.52 0.98 10.52
C ASN A 207 17.28 1.17 11.42
N PRO A 208 17.46 1.73 12.65
CA PRO A 208 16.38 1.98 13.60
C PRO A 208 15.31 2.95 13.06
N LEU A 209 15.62 3.75 12.03
CA LEU A 209 14.72 4.76 11.47
C LEU A 209 13.57 4.14 10.67
N VAL A 210 13.75 2.97 10.07
CA VAL A 210 12.70 2.28 9.29
C VAL A 210 11.56 1.84 10.20
N MET A 211 11.89 1.25 11.37
CA MET A 211 10.89 0.80 12.34
C MET A 211 10.18 1.97 13.06
N ARG A 212 10.88 3.10 13.29
CA ARG A 212 10.29 4.26 13.96
C ARG A 212 9.29 5.02 13.09
N ARG A 213 9.53 5.17 11.79
CA ARG A 213 8.62 5.86 10.87
C ARG A 213 7.31 5.09 10.68
N TRP A 214 7.38 3.77 10.56
CA TRP A 214 6.21 2.91 10.47
C TRP A 214 5.32 3.03 11.73
N ASN A 215 5.93 2.97 12.91
CA ASN A 215 5.21 3.16 14.17
C ASN A 215 4.66 4.58 14.37
N GLN A 216 5.24 5.61 13.75
CA GLN A 216 4.70 6.97 13.77
C GLN A 216 3.51 7.14 12.84
N TYR A 217 3.47 6.43 11.71
CA TYR A 217 2.31 6.44 10.82
C TYR A 217 1.10 5.75 11.46
N LEU A 218 1.31 4.62 12.14
CA LEU A 218 0.25 3.88 12.84
C LEU A 218 -0.25 4.58 14.13
N ARG A 219 0.44 5.62 14.63
CA ARG A 219 0.08 6.35 15.86
C ARG A 219 -0.51 7.75 15.61
N ARG A 220 -0.78 8.12 14.37
CA ARG A 220 -1.35 9.44 14.01
C ARG A 220 -2.87 9.42 13.79
N GLU A 221 -3.56 8.48 14.40
CA GLU A 221 -5.02 8.49 14.54
C GLU A 221 -5.42 8.61 16.02
#